data_260c9a36f8443c9617f2c85264447f54
#
_entry.id   260c9a36f8443c9617f2c85264447f54
#
_cell.length_a   1.000
_cell.length_b   1.000
_cell.length_c   1.000
_cell.angle_alpha   90.00
_cell.angle_beta   90.00
_cell.angle_gamma   90.00
#
_symmetry.space_group_name_H-M   'P 1'
#
loop_
_entity.id
_entity.type
_entity.pdbx_description
1 polymer ?
#
loop_
_entity_poly.entity_id
_entity_poly.type
_entity_poly.pdbx_seq_one_letter_code
_entity_poly.pdbx_strand_id
1 'polypeptide(L)'
;VGGKIEPKETPTQGLIREVHEEIGLDIAQNTAVKMGVIRHDYADKTVALHVFKIEVSQAQFDGLQEGKGKEGQAVTWVHQSDLVANQYPLPDANARILEWLKLPNAIYITQPLDSFVGVDKWVDFYSQKLPHDAHCYLRPQTSDENATAMIDDLLTMRADITPIIQYATRERLFERLDAWLKNGMVHLNHQQLMTLDFSSLSKNYRYFASCHDQHSLSRLNTLATSHTVMGCFLSPVKATPTHPETFQSGGMGWQTLSELAKICDVPVFALGGLEQADLATAYEHGAMGIAGIRLLVDKV
;
A
#
# COMPACT_ATOMS: atom_id res chain seq x y z
N VAL A 1 -2.16 20.06 -6.39
CA VAL A 1 -1.99 20.17 -7.84
C VAL A 1 -2.82 19.11 -8.53
N GLY A 2 -3.57 19.49 -9.55
CA GLY A 2 -4.33 18.53 -10.35
C GLY A 2 -5.33 19.21 -11.29
N GLY A 3 -5.62 18.54 -12.41
CA GLY A 3 -6.53 19.03 -13.42
C GLY A 3 -7.10 17.92 -14.29
N LYS A 4 -7.70 18.27 -15.40
CA LYS A 4 -8.30 17.31 -16.32
C LYS A 4 -7.24 16.70 -17.23
N ILE A 5 -7.32 15.38 -17.41
CA ILE A 5 -6.55 14.68 -18.45
C ILE A 5 -7.13 15.06 -19.81
N GLU A 6 -6.31 15.57 -20.71
CA GLU A 6 -6.73 15.96 -22.05
C GLU A 6 -6.89 14.77 -23.01
N PRO A 7 -7.63 14.92 -24.12
CA PRO A 7 -7.75 13.87 -25.12
C PRO A 7 -6.39 13.41 -25.64
N LYS A 8 -6.11 12.10 -25.57
CA LYS A 8 -4.86 11.43 -25.96
C LYS A 8 -3.70 11.57 -24.94
N GLU A 9 -3.91 12.22 -23.83
CA GLU A 9 -2.95 12.35 -22.74
C GLU A 9 -3.04 11.14 -21.79
N THR A 10 -1.92 10.61 -21.34
CA THR A 10 -1.90 9.64 -20.26
C THR A 10 -2.02 10.37 -18.91
N PRO A 11 -2.47 9.69 -17.83
CA PRO A 11 -2.54 10.32 -16.50
C PRO A 11 -1.20 10.95 -16.03
N THR A 12 -0.07 10.33 -16.37
CA THR A 12 1.26 10.87 -16.04
C THR A 12 1.59 12.12 -16.87
N GLN A 13 1.21 12.16 -18.14
CA GLN A 13 1.41 13.34 -18.97
C GLN A 13 0.58 14.53 -18.46
N GLY A 14 -0.71 14.28 -18.11
CA GLY A 14 -1.55 15.28 -17.47
C GLY A 14 -0.96 15.81 -16.18
N LEU A 15 -0.45 14.91 -15.33
CA LEU A 15 0.22 15.29 -14.10
C LEU A 15 1.43 16.22 -14.34
N ILE A 16 2.31 15.90 -15.29
CA ILE A 16 3.49 16.72 -15.63
C ILE A 16 3.05 18.11 -16.10
N ARG A 17 2.06 18.18 -16.99
CA ARG A 17 1.51 19.45 -17.51
C ARG A 17 0.91 20.29 -16.37
N GLU A 18 0.00 19.73 -15.58
CA GLU A 18 -0.68 20.45 -14.49
C GLU A 18 0.30 20.94 -13.41
N VAL A 19 1.29 20.12 -13.02
CA VAL A 19 2.32 20.55 -12.06
C VAL A 19 3.12 21.73 -12.62
N HIS A 20 3.44 21.71 -13.91
CA HIS A 20 4.14 22.84 -14.54
C HIS A 20 3.26 24.08 -14.64
N GLU A 21 2.00 23.94 -15.00
CA GLU A 21 1.03 25.04 -15.14
C GLU A 21 0.73 25.69 -13.78
N GLU A 22 0.41 24.90 -12.75
CA GLU A 22 0.00 25.45 -11.46
C GLU A 22 1.17 25.95 -10.60
N ILE A 23 2.27 25.22 -10.51
CA ILE A 23 3.38 25.58 -9.60
C ILE A 23 4.73 25.83 -10.29
N GLY A 24 4.80 25.63 -11.59
CA GLY A 24 5.99 25.92 -12.40
C GLY A 24 7.12 24.92 -12.26
N LEU A 25 6.87 23.78 -11.67
CA LEU A 25 7.87 22.73 -11.46
C LEU A 25 7.92 21.77 -12.66
N ASP A 26 9.12 21.55 -13.19
CA ASP A 26 9.33 20.48 -14.18
C ASP A 26 9.62 19.17 -13.45
N ILE A 27 8.73 18.21 -13.61
CA ILE A 27 8.81 16.86 -13.04
C ILE A 27 8.98 15.76 -14.08
N ALA A 28 9.30 16.10 -15.34
CA ALA A 28 9.37 15.14 -16.43
C ALA A 28 10.41 14.02 -16.20
N GLN A 29 11.42 14.28 -15.36
CA GLN A 29 12.47 13.30 -15.00
C GLN A 29 12.24 12.67 -13.62
N ASN A 30 11.19 13.05 -12.89
CA ASN A 30 10.88 12.47 -11.60
C ASN A 30 10.03 11.21 -11.76
N THR A 31 10.19 10.25 -10.86
CA THR A 31 9.33 9.07 -10.82
C THR A 31 7.98 9.44 -10.21
N ALA A 32 6.93 9.36 -11.00
CA ALA A 32 5.56 9.53 -10.54
C ALA A 32 5.02 8.19 -10.01
N VAL A 33 5.01 8.00 -8.70
CA VAL A 33 4.52 6.78 -8.06
C VAL A 33 3.00 6.83 -7.96
N LYS A 34 2.31 5.93 -8.67
CA LYS A 34 0.86 5.82 -8.59
C LYS A 34 0.43 5.36 -7.20
N MET A 35 -0.42 6.15 -6.55
CA MET A 35 -1.05 5.77 -5.27
C MET A 35 -2.38 5.04 -5.49
N GLY A 36 -3.17 5.46 -6.48
CA GLY A 36 -4.44 4.81 -6.78
C GLY A 36 -5.34 5.67 -7.68
N VAL A 37 -6.60 5.24 -7.80
CA VAL A 37 -7.66 5.96 -8.52
C VAL A 37 -8.88 6.06 -7.62
N ILE A 38 -9.36 7.27 -7.37
CA ILE A 38 -10.60 7.51 -6.65
C ILE A 38 -11.71 7.74 -7.67
N ARG A 39 -12.70 6.86 -7.68
CA ARG A 39 -13.87 7.01 -8.57
C ARG A 39 -14.99 7.67 -7.80
N HIS A 40 -15.61 8.64 -8.43
CA HIS A 40 -16.80 9.31 -7.92
C HIS A 40 -17.86 9.39 -9.00
N ASP A 41 -19.03 8.83 -8.72
CA ASP A 41 -20.17 8.85 -9.62
C ASP A 41 -21.05 10.04 -9.28
N TYR A 42 -21.15 10.99 -10.21
CA TYR A 42 -22.16 12.05 -10.22
C TYR A 42 -23.39 11.58 -11.00
N ALA A 43 -24.49 12.31 -10.89
CA ALA A 43 -25.72 11.96 -11.60
C ALA A 43 -25.56 11.93 -13.14
N ASP A 44 -24.62 12.68 -13.69
CA ASP A 44 -24.41 12.89 -15.13
C ASP A 44 -23.06 12.33 -15.64
N LYS A 45 -22.15 11.97 -14.75
CA LYS A 45 -20.80 11.51 -15.15
C LYS A 45 -20.08 10.75 -14.03
N THR A 46 -19.15 9.89 -14.40
CA THR A 46 -18.15 9.30 -13.49
C THR A 46 -16.83 10.04 -13.63
N VAL A 47 -16.25 10.49 -12.53
CA VAL A 47 -14.91 11.08 -12.46
C VAL A 47 -13.94 10.06 -11.86
N ALA A 48 -12.82 9.84 -12.53
CA ALA A 48 -11.70 9.03 -12.03
C ALA A 48 -10.52 9.96 -11.71
N LEU A 49 -10.25 10.16 -10.42
CA LEU A 49 -9.12 10.95 -9.94
C LEU A 49 -7.89 10.04 -9.79
N HIS A 50 -6.92 10.18 -10.68
CA HIS A 50 -5.64 9.48 -10.61
C HIS A 50 -4.74 10.20 -9.62
N VAL A 51 -4.29 9.48 -8.59
CA VAL A 51 -3.48 10.04 -7.49
C VAL A 51 -2.05 9.53 -7.61
N PHE A 52 -1.10 10.46 -7.55
CA PHE A 52 0.33 10.18 -7.63
C PHE A 52 1.09 10.83 -6.48
N LYS A 53 2.17 10.19 -6.08
CA LYS A 53 3.21 10.74 -5.21
C LYS A 53 4.46 10.96 -6.05
N ILE A 54 5.10 12.13 -5.88
CA ILE A 54 6.34 12.48 -6.57
C ILE A 54 7.35 12.91 -5.53
N GLU A 55 8.52 12.33 -5.56
CA GLU A 55 9.67 12.83 -4.82
C GLU A 55 10.38 13.91 -5.63
N VAL A 56 10.54 15.10 -5.03
CA VAL A 56 11.28 16.21 -5.64
C VAL A 56 12.67 16.32 -5.02
N SER A 57 13.66 16.74 -5.81
CA SER A 57 15.00 17.00 -5.31
C SER A 57 15.03 18.28 -4.45
N GLN A 58 16.07 18.43 -3.62
CA GLN A 58 16.26 19.66 -2.84
C GLN A 58 16.31 20.91 -3.75
N ALA A 59 16.97 20.83 -4.90
CA ALA A 59 17.04 21.95 -5.84
C ALA A 59 15.66 22.30 -6.43
N GLN A 60 14.81 21.31 -6.72
CA GLN A 60 13.43 21.53 -7.14
C GLN A 60 12.59 22.16 -6.03
N PHE A 61 12.77 21.68 -4.78
CA PHE A 61 12.09 22.23 -3.62
C PHE A 61 12.50 23.68 -3.38
N ASP A 62 13.79 23.99 -3.39
CA ASP A 62 14.32 25.35 -3.18
C ASP A 62 13.87 26.32 -4.29
N GLY A 63 13.63 25.81 -5.49
CA GLY A 63 13.12 26.58 -6.63
C GLY A 63 11.63 26.87 -6.59
N LEU A 64 10.86 26.22 -5.71
CA LEU A 64 9.45 26.46 -5.55
C LEU A 64 9.20 27.68 -4.67
N GLN A 65 8.51 28.68 -5.21
CA GLN A 65 8.17 29.89 -4.47
C GLN A 65 6.97 29.65 -3.56
N GLU A 66 7.12 29.92 -2.27
CA GLU A 66 5.97 29.98 -1.36
C GLU A 66 5.09 31.20 -1.66
N GLY A 67 3.79 31.00 -1.47
CA GLY A 67 2.80 32.06 -1.45
C GLY A 67 1.85 32.08 -2.62
N LYS A 68 2.31 31.97 -3.87
CA LYS A 68 1.43 31.98 -5.04
C LYS A 68 1.91 30.98 -6.09
N GLY A 69 1.00 30.14 -6.55
CA GLY A 69 1.18 29.38 -7.78
C GLY A 69 1.14 30.28 -9.02
N LYS A 70 1.48 29.72 -10.18
CA LYS A 70 1.51 30.47 -11.47
C LYS A 70 0.14 31.00 -11.89
N GLU A 71 -0.94 30.35 -11.45
CA GLU A 71 -2.32 30.77 -11.71
C GLU A 71 -2.86 31.75 -10.65
N GLY A 72 -2.00 32.18 -9.70
CA GLY A 72 -2.35 33.13 -8.66
C GLY A 72 -3.00 32.51 -7.40
N GLN A 73 -3.18 31.18 -7.36
CA GLN A 73 -3.68 30.45 -6.19
C GLN A 73 -2.67 30.51 -5.06
N ALA A 74 -3.16 30.45 -3.80
CA ALA A 74 -2.30 30.36 -2.63
C ALA A 74 -1.65 28.96 -2.58
N VAL A 75 -0.33 28.92 -2.37
CA VAL A 75 0.46 27.69 -2.22
C VAL A 75 1.27 27.78 -0.93
N THR A 76 1.26 26.73 -0.14
CA THR A 76 2.07 26.61 1.06
C THR A 76 2.59 25.19 1.23
N TRP A 77 3.74 25.08 1.87
CA TRP A 77 4.34 23.80 2.27
C TRP A 77 3.81 23.38 3.63
N VAL A 78 3.46 22.12 3.75
CA VAL A 78 2.98 21.53 5.00
C VAL A 78 3.73 20.24 5.29
N HIS A 79 3.97 19.95 6.57
CA HIS A 79 4.48 18.67 6.98
C HIS A 79 3.43 17.58 6.74
N GLN A 80 3.86 16.43 6.23
CA GLN A 80 2.97 15.29 6.00
C GLN A 80 2.26 14.85 7.30
N SER A 81 2.96 14.89 8.45
CA SER A 81 2.38 14.58 9.76
C SER A 81 1.19 15.48 10.10
N ASP A 82 1.29 16.77 9.82
CA ASP A 82 0.24 17.75 10.14
C ASP A 82 -0.96 17.57 9.20
N LEU A 83 -0.68 17.26 7.92
CA LEU A 83 -1.70 16.95 6.93
C LEU A 83 -2.49 15.69 7.32
N VAL A 84 -1.80 14.63 7.70
CA VAL A 84 -2.39 13.36 8.14
C VAL A 84 -3.11 13.50 9.48
N ALA A 85 -2.67 14.41 10.36
CA ALA A 85 -3.34 14.74 11.62
C ALA A 85 -4.57 15.65 11.46
N ASN A 86 -5.01 15.91 10.22
CA ASN A 86 -6.16 16.78 9.90
C ASN A 86 -6.05 18.21 10.45
N GLN A 87 -4.83 18.77 10.52
CA GLN A 87 -4.62 20.14 10.96
C GLN A 87 -5.03 21.17 9.88
N TYR A 88 -5.31 20.72 8.67
CA TYR A 88 -5.74 21.56 7.56
C TYR A 88 -7.13 21.14 7.07
N PRO A 89 -8.02 22.09 6.77
CA PRO A 89 -9.34 21.80 6.20
C PRO A 89 -9.16 21.33 4.75
N LEU A 90 -9.39 20.05 4.50
CA LEU A 90 -9.35 19.45 3.18
C LEU A 90 -10.75 18.97 2.76
N PRO A 91 -11.08 19.00 1.47
CA PRO A 91 -12.31 18.38 0.98
C PRO A 91 -12.40 16.89 1.36
N ASP A 92 -13.60 16.40 1.66
CA ASP A 92 -13.85 15.00 2.03
C ASP A 92 -13.32 13.99 1.01
N ALA A 93 -13.30 14.37 -0.27
CA ALA A 93 -12.72 13.56 -1.34
C ALA A 93 -11.23 13.20 -1.10
N ASN A 94 -10.51 14.00 -0.31
CA ASN A 94 -9.11 13.77 0.00
C ASN A 94 -8.89 12.76 1.14
N ALA A 95 -9.92 12.37 1.89
CA ALA A 95 -9.80 11.47 3.05
C ALA A 95 -9.06 10.16 2.68
N ARG A 96 -9.39 9.58 1.52
CA ARG A 96 -8.73 8.37 1.03
C ARG A 96 -7.26 8.60 0.65
N ILE A 97 -6.94 9.76 0.08
CA ILE A 97 -5.55 10.14 -0.23
C ILE A 97 -4.72 10.22 1.05
N LEU A 98 -5.28 10.82 2.10
CA LEU A 98 -4.61 10.93 3.41
C LEU A 98 -4.35 9.55 4.04
N GLU A 99 -5.28 8.61 3.91
CA GLU A 99 -5.04 7.23 4.35
C GLU A 99 -3.89 6.58 3.57
N TRP A 100 -3.86 6.72 2.25
CA TRP A 100 -2.78 6.16 1.42
C TRP A 100 -1.41 6.83 1.66
N LEU A 101 -1.39 8.12 2.06
CA LEU A 101 -0.14 8.80 2.43
C LEU A 101 0.54 8.21 3.67
N LYS A 102 -0.22 7.50 4.54
CA LYS A 102 0.32 6.80 5.71
C LYS A 102 1.07 5.51 5.34
N LEU A 103 0.89 5.01 4.12
CA LEU A 103 1.52 3.77 3.69
C LEU A 103 3.02 3.96 3.44
N PRO A 104 3.85 2.99 3.88
CA PRO A 104 5.28 3.00 3.63
C PRO A 104 5.59 2.57 2.18
N ASN A 105 6.85 2.60 1.82
CA ASN A 105 7.34 2.02 0.57
C ASN A 105 7.74 0.54 0.70
N ALA A 106 7.80 0.00 1.90
CA ALA A 106 8.11 -1.40 2.18
C ALA A 106 7.18 -1.97 3.26
N ILE A 107 6.57 -3.12 2.98
CA ILE A 107 5.77 -3.89 3.94
C ILE A 107 6.51 -5.18 4.25
N TYR A 108 6.82 -5.38 5.53
CA TYR A 108 7.50 -6.58 6.01
C TYR A 108 6.51 -7.71 6.20
N ILE A 109 6.91 -8.94 5.90
CA ILE A 109 6.09 -10.13 6.10
C ILE A 109 6.84 -11.07 7.02
N THR A 110 6.21 -11.54 8.09
CA THR A 110 6.86 -12.47 9.00
C THR A 110 6.95 -13.86 8.40
N GLN A 111 8.03 -14.58 8.74
CA GLN A 111 8.18 -16.00 8.45
C GLN A 111 7.25 -16.84 9.35
N PRO A 112 6.87 -18.05 8.90
CA PRO A 112 6.18 -19.01 9.74
C PRO A 112 6.97 -19.35 11.03
N LEU A 113 6.25 -19.78 12.07
CA LEU A 113 6.89 -20.16 13.35
C LEU A 113 7.87 -21.32 13.21
N ASP A 114 7.62 -22.25 12.28
CA ASP A 114 8.48 -23.41 12.04
C ASP A 114 9.89 -23.03 11.54
N SER A 115 10.07 -21.80 11.10
CA SER A 115 11.39 -21.24 10.78
C SER A 115 12.21 -20.84 12.03
N PHE A 116 11.66 -20.99 13.24
CA PHE A 116 12.26 -20.58 14.51
C PHE A 116 12.20 -21.71 15.55
N VAL A 117 13.09 -21.63 16.54
CA VAL A 117 13.11 -22.58 17.68
C VAL A 117 12.11 -22.11 18.76
N GLY A 118 10.83 -21.88 18.37
CA GLY A 118 9.75 -21.53 19.29
C GLY A 118 9.32 -20.07 19.25
N VAL A 119 8.24 -19.78 20.00
CA VAL A 119 7.55 -18.50 20.04
C VAL A 119 8.47 -17.35 20.45
N ASP A 120 9.22 -17.53 21.55
CA ASP A 120 10.10 -16.50 22.10
C ASP A 120 11.14 -16.04 21.08
N LYS A 121 11.72 -16.98 20.31
CA LYS A 121 12.72 -16.64 19.29
C LYS A 121 12.14 -15.89 18.10
N TRP A 122 10.91 -16.19 17.73
CA TRP A 122 10.19 -15.44 16.70
C TRP A 122 9.92 -13.99 17.18
N VAL A 123 9.39 -13.83 18.41
CA VAL A 123 9.10 -12.52 19.00
C VAL A 123 10.39 -11.70 19.17
N ASP A 124 11.44 -12.28 19.74
CA ASP A 124 12.75 -11.65 19.91
C ASP A 124 13.30 -11.13 18.57
N PHE A 125 13.26 -11.97 17.54
CA PHE A 125 13.77 -11.62 16.22
C PHE A 125 13.03 -10.40 15.64
N TYR A 126 11.70 -10.43 15.60
CA TYR A 126 10.93 -9.35 14.98
C TYR A 126 10.91 -8.08 15.84
N SER A 127 10.96 -8.20 17.17
CA SER A 127 11.06 -7.03 18.04
C SER A 127 12.36 -6.23 17.82
N GLN A 128 13.45 -6.90 17.46
CA GLN A 128 14.75 -6.28 17.21
C GLN A 128 15.01 -5.89 15.76
N LYS A 129 14.47 -6.64 14.79
CA LYS A 129 14.81 -6.47 13.38
C LYS A 129 13.84 -5.56 12.60
N LEU A 130 12.58 -5.45 13.03
CA LEU A 130 11.65 -4.56 12.36
C LEU A 130 12.06 -3.10 12.55
N PRO A 131 12.11 -2.28 11.48
CA PRO A 131 12.34 -0.85 11.60
C PRO A 131 11.29 -0.17 12.49
N HIS A 132 11.59 1.02 12.97
CA HIS A 132 10.62 1.85 13.67
C HIS A 132 9.45 2.21 12.74
N ASP A 133 8.22 2.24 13.27
CA ASP A 133 6.99 2.50 12.51
C ASP A 133 6.73 1.53 11.35
N ALA A 134 7.28 0.31 11.41
CA ALA A 134 7.13 -0.68 10.35
C ALA A 134 5.68 -1.08 10.13
N HIS A 135 5.26 -1.17 8.87
CA HIS A 135 4.05 -1.91 8.49
C HIS A 135 4.43 -3.38 8.31
N CYS A 136 3.79 -4.26 9.06
CA CYS A 136 4.15 -5.67 9.09
C CYS A 136 2.95 -6.60 8.94
N TYR A 137 2.98 -7.44 7.93
CA TYR A 137 2.03 -8.53 7.78
C TYR A 137 2.43 -9.69 8.70
N LEU A 138 1.73 -9.78 9.83
CA LEU A 138 1.95 -10.78 10.86
C LEU A 138 1.30 -12.11 10.45
N ARG A 139 2.13 -13.04 10.01
CA ARG A 139 1.72 -14.32 9.43
C ARG A 139 2.49 -15.49 10.07
N PRO A 140 2.27 -15.78 11.36
CA PRO A 140 3.03 -16.82 12.07
C PRO A 140 2.76 -18.25 11.58
N GLN A 141 1.67 -18.52 10.88
CA GLN A 141 1.30 -19.84 10.32
C GLN A 141 1.43 -20.98 11.33
N THR A 142 0.79 -20.82 12.47
CA THR A 142 0.78 -21.78 13.59
C THR A 142 -0.64 -21.94 14.15
N SER A 143 -0.80 -22.66 15.27
CA SER A 143 -2.09 -22.73 15.97
C SER A 143 -2.59 -21.34 16.38
N ASP A 144 -3.91 -21.21 16.51
CA ASP A 144 -4.52 -19.93 16.87
C ASP A 144 -4.03 -19.41 18.22
N GLU A 145 -3.78 -20.30 19.20
CA GLU A 145 -3.25 -19.95 20.51
C GLU A 145 -1.84 -19.34 20.40
N ASN A 146 -0.93 -20.03 19.70
CA ASN A 146 0.41 -19.52 19.48
C ASN A 146 0.40 -18.23 18.65
N ALA A 147 -0.42 -18.16 17.59
CA ALA A 147 -0.53 -16.96 16.77
C ALA A 147 -0.98 -15.75 17.59
N THR A 148 -1.93 -15.93 18.51
CA THR A 148 -2.39 -14.87 19.41
C THR A 148 -1.27 -14.40 20.31
N ALA A 149 -0.63 -15.33 21.02
CA ALA A 149 0.47 -15.02 21.95
C ALA A 149 1.59 -14.27 21.22
N MET A 150 2.03 -14.77 20.07
CA MET A 150 3.10 -14.16 19.27
C MET A 150 2.78 -12.73 18.84
N ILE A 151 1.54 -12.48 18.38
CA ILE A 151 1.09 -11.16 17.94
C ILE A 151 0.96 -10.22 19.14
N ASP A 152 0.32 -10.66 20.23
CA ASP A 152 0.17 -9.88 21.46
C ASP A 152 1.53 -9.47 22.04
N ASP A 153 2.47 -10.42 22.15
CA ASP A 153 3.79 -10.16 22.71
C ASP A 153 4.59 -9.18 21.84
N LEU A 154 4.61 -9.43 20.53
CA LEU A 154 5.31 -8.53 19.59
C LEU A 154 4.74 -7.11 19.63
N LEU A 155 3.42 -6.94 19.56
CA LEU A 155 2.78 -5.62 19.55
C LEU A 155 2.83 -4.93 20.92
N THR A 156 2.96 -5.69 22.02
CA THR A 156 3.23 -5.13 23.35
C THR A 156 4.64 -4.56 23.43
N MET A 157 5.64 -5.25 22.86
CA MET A 157 7.02 -4.77 22.81
C MET A 157 7.22 -3.65 21.78
N ARG A 158 6.46 -3.67 20.70
CA ARG A 158 6.60 -2.79 19.53
C ARG A 158 5.26 -2.16 19.17
N ALA A 159 4.75 -1.30 20.06
CA ALA A 159 3.51 -0.55 19.85
C ALA A 159 3.55 0.45 18.67
N ASP A 160 4.74 0.71 18.14
CA ASP A 160 4.98 1.52 16.94
C ASP A 160 4.61 0.80 15.63
N ILE A 161 4.53 -0.54 15.65
CA ILE A 161 4.23 -1.33 14.43
C ILE A 161 2.77 -1.15 14.01
N THR A 162 2.55 -0.92 12.71
CA THR A 162 1.23 -1.02 12.10
C THR A 162 1.00 -2.48 11.63
N PRO A 163 0.17 -3.26 12.33
CA PRO A 163 -0.04 -4.66 11.99
C PRO A 163 -0.98 -4.83 10.79
N ILE A 164 -0.67 -5.80 9.94
CA ILE A 164 -1.60 -6.35 8.94
C ILE A 164 -1.88 -7.78 9.37
N ILE A 165 -3.15 -8.12 9.63
CA ILE A 165 -3.54 -9.40 10.22
C ILE A 165 -4.50 -10.12 9.28
N GLN A 166 -4.29 -11.41 9.06
CA GLN A 166 -5.13 -12.22 8.19
C GLN A 166 -6.57 -12.27 8.70
N TYR A 167 -7.55 -12.14 7.80
CA TYR A 167 -8.99 -12.12 8.13
C TYR A 167 -9.44 -13.33 8.94
N ALA A 168 -9.01 -14.54 8.57
CA ALA A 168 -9.35 -15.77 9.30
C ALA A 168 -8.83 -15.75 10.75
N THR A 169 -7.62 -15.25 10.96
CA THR A 169 -7.04 -15.07 12.31
C THR A 169 -7.88 -14.07 13.10
N ARG A 170 -8.29 -12.97 12.48
CA ARG A 170 -9.14 -11.95 13.12
C ARG A 170 -10.48 -12.53 13.54
N GLU A 171 -11.17 -13.32 12.71
CA GLU A 171 -12.47 -13.90 13.07
C GLU A 171 -12.43 -14.82 14.29
N ARG A 172 -11.33 -15.52 14.48
CA ARG A 172 -11.13 -16.44 15.59
C ARG A 172 -10.69 -15.76 16.89
N LEU A 173 -10.03 -14.62 16.78
CA LEU A 173 -9.39 -13.90 17.89
C LEU A 173 -10.09 -12.57 18.18
N PHE A 174 -11.35 -12.48 17.88
CA PHE A 174 -12.21 -11.31 17.77
C PHE A 174 -11.98 -10.22 18.83
N GLU A 175 -11.93 -10.59 20.12
CA GLU A 175 -11.90 -9.60 21.21
C GLU A 175 -10.52 -8.95 21.45
N ARG A 176 -9.44 -9.65 21.15
CA ARG A 176 -8.07 -9.16 21.40
C ARG A 176 -7.51 -8.35 20.23
N LEU A 177 -7.82 -8.76 19.00
CA LEU A 177 -7.27 -8.11 17.82
C LEU A 177 -7.93 -6.78 17.48
N ASP A 178 -9.16 -6.52 17.92
CA ASP A 178 -9.82 -5.23 17.66
C ASP A 178 -9.05 -4.04 18.25
N ALA A 179 -8.37 -4.23 19.39
CA ALA A 179 -7.51 -3.22 19.98
C ALA A 179 -6.30 -2.91 19.07
N TRP A 180 -5.69 -3.93 18.47
CA TRP A 180 -4.54 -3.80 17.57
C TRP A 180 -4.93 -3.29 16.18
N LEU A 181 -6.11 -3.65 15.69
CA LEU A 181 -6.65 -3.22 14.39
C LEU A 181 -7.13 -1.76 14.38
N LYS A 182 -7.20 -1.09 15.52
CA LYS A 182 -7.54 0.34 15.56
C LYS A 182 -6.63 1.17 14.64
N ASN A 183 -5.34 0.82 14.58
CA ASN A 183 -4.37 1.42 13.67
C ASN A 183 -3.87 0.45 12.58
N GLY A 184 -4.26 -0.82 12.64
CA GLY A 184 -3.85 -1.89 11.74
C GLY A 184 -4.78 -2.09 10.55
N MET A 185 -4.55 -3.19 9.84
CA MET A 185 -5.28 -3.58 8.64
C MET A 185 -5.63 -5.06 8.67
N VAL A 186 -6.75 -5.41 8.04
CA VAL A 186 -7.19 -6.79 7.83
C VAL A 186 -6.80 -7.23 6.43
N HIS A 187 -6.08 -8.33 6.32
CA HIS A 187 -5.67 -8.91 5.04
C HIS A 187 -6.64 -10.00 4.59
N LEU A 188 -7.18 -9.84 3.39
CA LEU A 188 -7.93 -10.86 2.67
C LEU A 188 -6.97 -11.62 1.75
N ASN A 189 -6.81 -12.93 1.95
CA ASN A 189 -6.10 -13.73 0.97
C ASN A 189 -6.91 -13.82 -0.34
N HIS A 190 -6.29 -14.35 -1.41
CA HIS A 190 -6.94 -14.44 -2.72
C HIS A 190 -8.30 -15.17 -2.66
N GLN A 191 -8.37 -16.32 -1.99
CA GLN A 191 -9.61 -17.08 -1.87
C GLN A 191 -10.71 -16.27 -1.14
N GLN A 192 -10.37 -15.62 -0.03
CA GLN A 192 -11.31 -14.78 0.72
C GLN A 192 -11.79 -13.59 -0.12
N LEU A 193 -10.90 -12.92 -0.83
CA LEU A 193 -11.27 -11.84 -1.74
C LEU A 193 -12.26 -12.30 -2.81
N MET A 194 -12.07 -13.52 -3.34
CA MET A 194 -12.91 -14.06 -4.41
C MET A 194 -14.26 -14.58 -3.94
N THR A 195 -14.36 -15.06 -2.69
CA THR A 195 -15.55 -15.82 -2.23
C THR A 195 -16.42 -15.08 -1.21
N LEU A 196 -15.86 -14.13 -0.45
CA LEU A 196 -16.62 -13.44 0.59
C LEU A 196 -17.68 -12.50 -0.01
N ASP A 197 -18.84 -12.48 0.63
CA ASP A 197 -19.80 -11.41 0.44
C ASP A 197 -19.31 -10.15 1.19
N PHE A 198 -19.02 -9.09 0.45
CA PHE A 198 -18.50 -7.84 1.01
C PHE A 198 -19.48 -7.15 1.95
N SER A 199 -20.78 -7.44 1.85
CA SER A 199 -21.78 -6.90 2.79
C SER A 199 -21.57 -7.41 4.22
N SER A 200 -20.90 -8.55 4.40
CA SER A 200 -20.55 -9.10 5.71
C SER A 200 -19.30 -8.49 6.34
N LEU A 201 -18.52 -7.74 5.57
CA LEU A 201 -17.30 -7.11 6.05
C LEU A 201 -17.60 -5.82 6.84
N SER A 202 -16.88 -5.62 7.92
CA SER A 202 -17.03 -4.39 8.73
C SER A 202 -16.48 -3.17 7.98
N LYS A 203 -17.27 -2.11 7.90
CA LYS A 203 -16.84 -0.82 7.34
C LYS A 203 -15.84 -0.06 8.22
N ASN A 204 -15.68 -0.50 9.47
CA ASN A 204 -14.77 0.12 10.44
C ASN A 204 -13.32 -0.32 10.29
N TYR A 205 -13.06 -1.35 9.47
CA TYR A 205 -11.71 -1.83 9.24
C TYR A 205 -11.12 -1.29 7.94
N ARG A 206 -9.79 -1.25 7.93
CA ARG A 206 -8.97 -1.02 6.74
C ARG A 206 -8.55 -2.37 6.18
N TYR A 207 -8.69 -2.54 4.87
CA TYR A 207 -8.43 -3.82 4.21
C TYR A 207 -7.20 -3.75 3.33
N PHE A 208 -6.51 -4.87 3.28
CA PHE A 208 -5.45 -5.19 2.33
C PHE A 208 -5.77 -6.54 1.67
N ALA A 209 -5.39 -6.78 0.42
CA ALA A 209 -5.71 -8.05 -0.22
C ALA A 209 -4.57 -8.61 -1.07
N SER A 210 -4.57 -9.94 -1.28
CA SER A 210 -3.69 -10.60 -2.27
C SER A 210 -4.40 -10.72 -3.60
N CYS A 211 -3.76 -10.21 -4.66
CA CYS A 211 -4.22 -10.29 -6.04
C CYS A 211 -3.16 -10.94 -6.93
N HIS A 212 -3.59 -11.67 -7.95
CA HIS A 212 -2.71 -12.40 -8.85
C HIS A 212 -3.01 -12.13 -10.33
N ASP A 213 -4.19 -11.60 -10.65
CA ASP A 213 -4.71 -11.43 -11.99
C ASP A 213 -5.73 -10.29 -12.09
N GLN A 214 -6.22 -10.05 -13.29
CA GLN A 214 -7.22 -9.03 -13.58
C GLN A 214 -8.54 -9.29 -12.83
N HIS A 215 -8.94 -10.56 -12.65
CA HIS A 215 -10.20 -10.92 -12.00
C HIS A 215 -10.16 -10.55 -10.51
N SER A 216 -9.09 -10.89 -9.81
CA SER A 216 -8.90 -10.51 -8.41
C SER A 216 -8.79 -8.99 -8.22
N LEU A 217 -8.15 -8.27 -9.15
CA LEU A 217 -8.12 -6.80 -9.12
C LEU A 217 -9.49 -6.17 -9.36
N SER A 218 -10.28 -6.70 -10.29
CA SER A 218 -11.67 -6.24 -10.51
C SER A 218 -12.51 -6.43 -9.25
N ARG A 219 -12.37 -7.56 -8.58
CA ARG A 219 -13.03 -7.86 -7.31
C ARG A 219 -12.60 -6.90 -6.20
N LEU A 220 -11.30 -6.59 -6.12
CA LEU A 220 -10.74 -5.63 -5.17
C LEU A 220 -11.23 -4.20 -5.43
N ASN A 221 -11.27 -3.76 -6.68
CA ASN A 221 -11.80 -2.46 -7.04
C ASN A 221 -13.28 -2.33 -6.63
N THR A 222 -14.06 -3.41 -6.77
CA THR A 222 -15.44 -3.46 -6.27
C THR A 222 -15.49 -3.30 -4.73
N LEU A 223 -14.63 -4.00 -3.98
CA LEU A 223 -14.55 -3.81 -2.52
C LEU A 223 -14.23 -2.36 -2.16
N ALA A 224 -13.31 -1.74 -2.90
CA ALA A 224 -12.88 -0.36 -2.67
C ALA A 224 -13.97 0.70 -2.88
N THR A 225 -15.09 0.38 -3.54
CA THR A 225 -16.22 1.31 -3.68
C THR A 225 -17.01 1.50 -2.38
N SER A 226 -16.96 0.53 -1.47
CA SER A 226 -17.79 0.50 -0.24
C SER A 226 -17.02 0.38 1.05
N HIS A 227 -15.72 0.01 0.99
CA HIS A 227 -14.84 -0.21 2.13
C HIS A 227 -13.53 0.57 1.98
N THR A 228 -12.87 0.81 3.12
CA THR A 228 -11.53 1.41 3.13
C THR A 228 -10.47 0.37 2.77
N VAL A 229 -10.09 0.34 1.50
CA VAL A 229 -9.01 -0.53 1.02
C VAL A 229 -7.73 0.28 0.93
N MET A 230 -6.73 -0.16 1.68
CA MET A 230 -5.43 0.50 1.77
C MET A 230 -4.49 0.11 0.64
N GLY A 231 -4.62 -1.10 0.11
CA GLY A 231 -3.79 -1.57 -0.99
C GLY A 231 -3.91 -3.07 -1.24
N CYS A 232 -3.06 -3.56 -2.13
CA CYS A 232 -2.95 -4.99 -2.39
C CYS A 232 -1.50 -5.44 -2.57
N PHE A 233 -1.28 -6.71 -2.27
CA PHE A 233 -0.09 -7.44 -2.72
C PHE A 233 -0.38 -8.03 -4.10
N LEU A 234 0.37 -7.59 -5.10
CA LEU A 234 0.31 -8.15 -6.45
C LEU A 234 1.48 -9.11 -6.62
N SER A 235 1.19 -10.39 -6.77
CA SER A 235 2.18 -11.47 -6.63
C SER A 235 1.85 -12.71 -7.45
N PRO A 236 2.85 -13.59 -7.69
CA PRO A 236 4.26 -13.36 -7.41
C PRO A 236 4.98 -12.70 -8.61
N VAL A 237 5.80 -11.68 -8.35
CA VAL A 237 6.57 -10.98 -9.41
C VAL A 237 7.71 -11.84 -9.91
N LYS A 238 8.53 -12.37 -9.00
CA LYS A 238 9.60 -13.32 -9.29
C LYS A 238 9.27 -14.70 -8.73
N ALA A 239 9.92 -15.74 -9.23
CA ALA A 239 9.81 -17.07 -8.66
C ALA A 239 10.15 -17.09 -7.18
N THR A 240 9.39 -17.84 -6.39
CA THR A 240 9.57 -17.90 -4.94
C THR A 240 9.32 -19.30 -4.40
N PRO A 241 10.08 -19.75 -3.37
CA PRO A 241 9.87 -21.05 -2.74
C PRO A 241 8.47 -21.25 -2.14
N THR A 242 7.80 -20.17 -1.76
CA THR A 242 6.42 -20.22 -1.23
C THR A 242 5.37 -20.54 -2.29
N HIS A 243 5.75 -20.47 -3.57
CA HIS A 243 4.93 -20.81 -4.72
C HIS A 243 5.77 -21.64 -5.71
N PRO A 244 6.01 -22.95 -5.43
CA PRO A 244 6.88 -23.80 -6.25
C PRO A 244 6.49 -23.86 -7.73
N GLU A 245 5.21 -23.73 -8.04
CA GLU A 245 4.69 -23.65 -9.41
C GLU A 245 5.27 -22.48 -10.21
N THR A 246 5.76 -21.44 -9.53
CA THR A 246 6.37 -20.27 -10.19
C THR A 246 7.81 -20.50 -10.64
N PHE A 247 8.46 -21.58 -10.19
CA PHE A 247 9.80 -21.90 -10.66
C PHE A 247 9.83 -22.24 -12.15
N GLN A 248 8.75 -22.78 -12.70
CA GLN A 248 8.65 -23.07 -14.13
C GLN A 248 8.26 -21.83 -14.94
N SER A 249 7.42 -20.95 -14.40
CA SER A 249 6.93 -19.74 -15.07
C SER A 249 7.78 -18.47 -14.80
N GLY A 250 8.66 -18.50 -13.80
CA GLY A 250 9.46 -17.33 -13.42
C GLY A 250 8.69 -16.26 -12.62
N GLY A 251 7.42 -16.52 -12.25
CA GLY A 251 6.50 -15.53 -11.73
C GLY A 251 5.81 -14.73 -12.85
N MET A 252 5.04 -13.69 -12.51
CA MET A 252 4.33 -12.86 -13.51
C MET A 252 5.27 -11.87 -14.25
N GLY A 253 6.41 -11.55 -13.67
CA GLY A 253 7.35 -10.56 -14.20
C GLY A 253 6.88 -9.11 -14.04
N TRP A 254 7.81 -8.19 -14.26
CA TRP A 254 7.56 -6.75 -14.10
C TRP A 254 6.60 -6.19 -15.13
N GLN A 255 6.62 -6.68 -16.37
CA GLN A 255 5.72 -6.21 -17.43
C GLN A 255 4.26 -6.51 -17.11
N THR A 256 3.96 -7.74 -16.69
CA THR A 256 2.60 -8.13 -16.29
C THR A 256 2.16 -7.36 -15.04
N LEU A 257 3.06 -7.17 -14.07
CA LEU A 257 2.77 -6.32 -12.91
C LEU A 257 2.37 -4.91 -13.36
N SER A 258 3.10 -4.30 -14.29
CA SER A 258 2.80 -2.96 -14.79
C SER A 258 1.44 -2.88 -15.47
N GLU A 259 1.07 -3.88 -16.26
CA GLU A 259 -0.24 -3.95 -16.92
C GLU A 259 -1.37 -4.06 -15.90
N LEU A 260 -1.21 -4.91 -14.90
CA LEU A 260 -2.17 -5.09 -13.81
C LEU A 260 -2.25 -3.86 -12.90
N ALA A 261 -1.12 -3.21 -12.58
CA ALA A 261 -1.11 -2.01 -11.76
C ALA A 261 -1.87 -0.84 -12.42
N LYS A 262 -1.92 -0.76 -13.75
CA LYS A 262 -2.69 0.28 -14.47
C LYS A 262 -4.18 0.20 -14.18
N ILE A 263 -4.74 -1.01 -14.04
CA ILE A 263 -6.17 -1.26 -13.83
C ILE A 263 -6.56 -1.35 -12.35
N CYS A 264 -5.60 -1.31 -11.44
CA CYS A 264 -5.84 -1.33 -10.00
C CYS A 264 -6.19 0.08 -9.49
N ASP A 265 -7.30 0.20 -8.75
CA ASP A 265 -7.74 1.49 -8.20
C ASP A 265 -7.17 1.80 -6.81
N VAL A 266 -6.41 0.88 -6.21
CA VAL A 266 -5.77 1.04 -4.88
C VAL A 266 -4.26 0.92 -4.97
N PRO A 267 -3.51 1.33 -3.93
CA PRO A 267 -2.06 1.16 -3.89
C PRO A 267 -1.63 -0.29 -4.12
N VAL A 268 -0.66 -0.48 -5.02
CA VAL A 268 -0.10 -1.79 -5.36
C VAL A 268 1.25 -1.96 -4.68
N PHE A 269 1.44 -3.04 -3.95
CA PHE A 269 2.72 -3.49 -3.44
C PHE A 269 3.16 -4.73 -4.18
N ALA A 270 4.29 -4.66 -4.87
CA ALA A 270 4.86 -5.80 -5.55
C ALA A 270 5.37 -6.82 -4.53
N LEU A 271 5.00 -8.11 -4.72
CA LEU A 271 5.39 -9.19 -3.80
C LEU A 271 5.86 -10.41 -4.59
N GLY A 272 6.76 -11.18 -4.00
CA GLY A 272 7.26 -12.44 -4.51
C GLY A 272 8.70 -12.36 -5.00
N GLY A 273 9.61 -12.96 -4.22
CA GLY A 273 11.03 -13.07 -4.54
C GLY A 273 11.79 -11.75 -4.59
N LEU A 274 11.25 -10.66 -3.99
CA LEU A 274 11.81 -9.32 -4.05
C LEU A 274 12.73 -9.01 -2.88
N GLU A 275 13.67 -8.10 -3.12
CA GLU A 275 14.63 -7.54 -2.17
C GLU A 275 14.49 -6.00 -2.15
N GLN A 276 15.12 -5.33 -1.18
CA GLN A 276 15.07 -3.87 -1.06
C GLN A 276 15.57 -3.14 -2.33
N ALA A 277 16.54 -3.73 -3.04
CA ALA A 277 17.05 -3.18 -4.29
C ALA A 277 16.02 -3.14 -5.44
N ASP A 278 14.94 -3.91 -5.34
CA ASP A 278 13.86 -3.94 -6.34
C ASP A 278 12.88 -2.77 -6.24
N LEU A 279 12.99 -1.92 -5.21
CA LEU A 279 12.04 -0.84 -4.95
C LEU A 279 11.94 0.17 -6.11
N ALA A 280 13.08 0.60 -6.66
CA ALA A 280 13.10 1.52 -7.80
C ALA A 280 12.40 0.91 -9.03
N THR A 281 12.70 -0.35 -9.32
CA THR A 281 12.03 -1.09 -10.42
C THR A 281 10.53 -1.24 -10.17
N ALA A 282 10.10 -1.45 -8.92
CA ALA A 282 8.70 -1.51 -8.57
C ALA A 282 7.96 -0.19 -8.86
N TYR A 283 8.57 0.94 -8.55
CA TYR A 283 8.03 2.27 -8.87
C TYR A 283 7.88 2.47 -10.38
N GLU A 284 8.91 2.14 -11.16
CA GLU A 284 8.90 2.25 -12.62
C GLU A 284 7.78 1.42 -13.27
N HIS A 285 7.36 0.33 -12.59
CA HIS A 285 6.30 -0.56 -13.06
C HIS A 285 4.94 -0.29 -12.39
N GLY A 286 4.78 0.85 -11.72
CA GLY A 286 3.49 1.32 -11.20
C GLY A 286 3.08 0.75 -9.83
N ALA A 287 3.98 0.06 -9.13
CA ALA A 287 3.76 -0.28 -7.73
C ALA A 287 4.10 0.92 -6.83
N MET A 288 3.38 1.09 -5.74
CA MET A 288 3.65 2.09 -4.71
C MET A 288 4.78 1.66 -3.78
N GLY A 289 5.08 0.38 -3.74
CA GLY A 289 6.10 -0.18 -2.88
C GLY A 289 6.31 -1.67 -3.12
N ILE A 290 7.10 -2.26 -2.24
CA ILE A 290 7.39 -3.70 -2.23
C ILE A 290 6.96 -4.34 -0.93
N ALA A 291 6.70 -5.65 -0.96
CA ALA A 291 6.46 -6.43 0.24
C ALA A 291 7.27 -7.73 0.22
N GLY A 292 7.68 -8.21 1.38
CA GLY A 292 8.41 -9.47 1.40
C GLY A 292 8.94 -9.90 2.77
N ILE A 293 9.19 -11.19 2.88
CA ILE A 293 9.87 -11.80 4.02
C ILE A 293 11.36 -11.41 4.01
N ARG A 294 11.96 -11.37 2.80
CA ARG A 294 13.41 -11.16 2.62
C ARG A 294 13.86 -9.73 2.83
N LEU A 295 12.93 -8.78 3.03
CA LEU A 295 13.28 -7.39 3.29
C LEU A 295 13.97 -7.16 4.64
N LEU A 296 13.90 -8.15 5.55
CA LEU A 296 14.54 -8.13 6.87
C LEU A 296 15.78 -9.02 6.98
N VAL A 297 16.04 -9.83 5.95
CA VAL A 297 17.15 -10.78 5.99
C VAL A 297 18.32 -10.15 5.27
N ASP A 298 19.35 -9.76 6.00
CA ASP A 298 20.64 -9.43 5.43
C ASP A 298 21.14 -10.65 4.62
N LYS A 299 21.66 -10.43 3.41
CA LYS A 299 22.29 -11.51 2.65
C LYS A 299 23.43 -12.07 3.51
N VAL A 300 23.29 -13.33 3.95
CA VAL A 300 24.39 -14.10 4.49
C VAL A 300 25.30 -14.53 3.36
#